data_ed3dc8d6d8661fcbcb852c0431c6dbe3
#
_entry.id   ed3dc8d6d8661fcbcb852c0431c6dbe3
#
_cell.length_a   1.000
_cell.length_b   1.000
_cell.length_c   1.000
_cell.angle_alpha   90.00
_cell.angle_beta   90.00
_cell.angle_gamma   90.00
#
_symmetry.space_group_name_H-M   'P 1'
#
loop_
_entity.id
_entity.type
_entity.pdbx_description
1 polymer ?
#
loop_
_entity_poly.entity_id
_entity_poly.type
_entity_poly.pdbx_seq_one_letter_code
_entity_poly.pdbx_strand_id
1 'polypeptide(L)'
;MKLLKRAATMVATGALLGGSLVGLSATDAVAASHCGGAYVLKNNSSGYGSFSGSTPVYDDPYSDCSSRTYSSGTRFYYWCYLNNDYGNRWIFGRVDGTDTTGFVYSGNITGSTGSLQHC
;
A
#
# COMPACT_ATOMS: atom_id res chain seq x y z
N MET A 1 -9.45 52.29 15.44
CA MET A 1 -9.38 51.76 15.13
C MET A 1 -9.79 50.84 14.80
N LYS A 2 -10.23 50.87 14.91
CA LYS A 2 -10.41 49.98 14.58
C LYS A 2 -10.84 49.12 13.83
N LEU A 3 -11.02 49.35 13.62
CA LEU A 3 -11.31 48.56 12.83
C LEU A 3 -11.17 47.81 12.14
N LEU A 4 -11.06 47.98 12.25
CA LEU A 4 -10.73 47.29 11.56
C LEU A 4 -10.66 46.33 11.33
N LYS A 5 -10.94 46.47 11.90
CA LYS A 5 -10.83 45.46 11.64
C LYS A 5 -11.32 44.50 11.18
N ARG A 6 -11.72 44.95 11.18
CA ARG A 6 -12.15 44.18 10.56
C ARG A 6 -12.23 43.44 9.71
N ALA A 7 -12.17 43.78 9.57
CA ALA A 7 -12.16 43.15 8.65
C ALA A 7 -12.10 42.25 8.19
N ALA A 8 -12.15 42.52 8.65
CA ALA A 8 -12.00 41.65 8.20
C ALA A 8 -12.33 40.75 7.92
N THR A 9 -12.58 41.17 8.34
CA THR A 9 -12.89 40.28 8.04
C THR A 9 -13.21 39.51 7.31
N MET A 10 -13.28 39.80 7.32
CA MET A 10 -13.54 39.05 6.74
C MET A 10 -13.56 38.22 6.04
N VAL A 11 -13.55 38.46 6.16
CA VAL A 11 -13.56 37.66 5.57
C VAL A 11 -13.62 36.82 5.15
N ALA A 12 -13.69 37.14 5.57
CA ALA A 12 -13.75 36.35 5.26
C ALA A 12 -14.09 35.71 4.75
N THR A 13 -14.14 36.04 5.06
CA THR A 13 -14.43 35.45 4.60
C THR A 13 -14.54 34.75 3.86
N GLY A 14 -14.55 35.08 3.96
CA GLY A 14 -14.62 34.42 3.43
C GLY A 14 -14.57 33.70 2.77
N ALA A 15 -14.55 33.62 2.93
CA ALA A 15 -14.42 33.04 2.30
C ALA A 15 -14.54 32.24 2.00
N LEU A 16 -14.73 32.35 2.43
CA LEU A 16 -14.71 31.59 2.10
C LEU A 16 -15.02 30.82 1.58
N LEU A 17 -15.33 30.97 1.68
CA LEU A 17 -15.64 30.37 1.03
C LEU A 17 -15.72 29.48 0.46
N GLY A 18 -15.93 29.88 0.67
CA GLY A 18 -16.07 29.03 0.09
C GLY A 18 -15.79 28.06 -0.53
N GLY A 19 -15.89 28.02 -0.76
CA GLY A 19 -15.78 27.06 -1.47
C GLY A 19 -14.74 26.34 -1.57
N SER A 20 -14.20 26.57 -1.39
CA SER A 20 -13.30 26.02 -1.71
C SER A 20 -12.79 24.96 -1.13
N LEU A 21 -12.95 24.72 -0.37
CA LEU A 21 -12.78 23.73 0.28
C LEU A 21 -12.79 22.50 -0.32
N VAL A 22 -13.39 22.38 -1.17
CA VAL A 22 -13.60 21.28 -1.84
C VAL A 22 -12.41 20.58 -2.29
N GLY A 23 -11.41 21.17 -2.61
CA GLY A 23 -10.23 20.56 -3.04
C GLY A 23 -9.63 19.56 -2.09
N LEU A 24 -9.86 19.77 -0.85
CA LEU A 24 -9.32 18.86 0.14
C LEU A 24 -9.87 17.47 0.04
N SER A 25 -11.15 17.37 -0.17
CA SER A 25 -11.77 16.07 -0.28
C SER A 25 -11.25 15.30 -1.47
N ALA A 26 -11.05 15.98 -2.56
CA ALA A 26 -10.54 15.33 -3.74
C ALA A 26 -9.13 14.81 -3.51
N THR A 27 -8.34 15.52 -2.78
CA THR A 27 -6.99 15.10 -2.46
C THR A 27 -6.99 13.84 -1.62
N ASP A 28 -7.86 13.76 -0.65
CA ASP A 28 -7.96 12.57 0.19
C ASP A 28 -8.36 11.36 -0.63
N ALA A 29 -9.28 11.52 -1.56
CA ALA A 29 -9.69 10.43 -2.40
C ALA A 29 -8.55 9.93 -3.27
N VAL A 30 -7.74 10.83 -3.81
CA VAL A 30 -6.59 10.44 -4.61
C VAL A 30 -5.57 9.70 -3.78
N ALA A 31 -5.33 10.15 -2.57
CA ALA A 31 -4.35 9.52 -1.69
C ALA A 31 -4.72 8.09 -1.38
N ALA A 32 -6.00 7.76 -1.35
CA ALA A 32 -6.47 6.41 -1.05
C ALA A 32 -6.50 5.50 -2.28
N SER A 33 -6.17 5.99 -3.46
CA SER A 33 -6.41 5.26 -4.71
C SER A 33 -5.50 4.05 -4.91
N HIS A 34 -4.39 3.95 -4.21
CA HIS A 34 -3.51 2.78 -4.31
C HIS A 34 -4.12 1.55 -3.67
N CYS A 35 -4.93 1.70 -2.68
CA CYS A 35 -5.40 0.58 -1.87
C CYS A 35 -6.77 0.12 -2.34
N GLY A 36 -7.03 -1.17 -2.26
CA GLY A 36 -8.29 -1.73 -2.75
C GLY A 36 -8.31 -1.96 -4.25
N GLY A 37 -7.17 -2.00 -4.88
CA GLY A 37 -7.08 -2.25 -6.32
C GLY A 37 -7.40 -3.69 -6.68
N ALA A 38 -7.60 -3.92 -7.96
CA ALA A 38 -7.83 -5.25 -8.50
C ALA A 38 -6.60 -5.69 -9.29
N TYR A 39 -6.16 -6.92 -9.07
CA TYR A 39 -4.96 -7.46 -9.68
C TYR A 39 -5.24 -8.84 -10.27
N VAL A 40 -4.56 -9.17 -11.36
CA VAL A 40 -4.60 -10.52 -11.91
C VAL A 40 -3.55 -11.32 -11.13
N LEU A 41 -4.00 -12.20 -10.26
CA LEU A 41 -3.14 -12.99 -9.39
C LEU A 41 -3.24 -14.46 -9.79
N LYS A 42 -2.09 -15.04 -10.12
CA LYS A 42 -2.02 -16.43 -10.55
C LYS A 42 -1.14 -17.22 -9.61
N ASN A 43 -1.60 -18.37 -9.19
CA ASN A 43 -0.76 -19.28 -8.41
C ASN A 43 0.03 -20.15 -9.40
N ASN A 44 1.02 -19.53 -10.05
CA ASN A 44 1.79 -20.16 -11.14
C ASN A 44 3.27 -20.35 -10.79
N SER A 45 3.63 -20.21 -9.53
CA SER A 45 5.01 -20.37 -9.07
C SER A 45 5.12 -21.49 -8.06
N SER A 46 6.27 -22.15 -8.03
CA SER A 46 6.53 -23.23 -7.10
C SER A 46 7.49 -22.79 -5.97
N GLY A 47 7.94 -21.54 -6.00
CA GLY A 47 8.98 -21.08 -5.13
C GLY A 47 8.50 -20.62 -3.77
N TYR A 48 9.48 -20.39 -2.91
CA TYR A 48 9.24 -19.84 -1.58
C TYR A 48 10.51 -19.14 -1.09
N GLY A 49 10.36 -18.33 -0.08
CA GLY A 49 11.48 -17.70 0.63
C GLY A 49 11.11 -17.51 2.08
N SER A 50 11.94 -16.81 2.80
CA SER A 50 11.72 -16.52 4.22
C SER A 50 11.81 -15.02 4.44
N PHE A 51 11.06 -14.51 5.40
CA PHE A 51 11.15 -13.10 5.76
C PHE A 51 12.49 -12.81 6.43
N SER A 52 13.18 -11.78 5.92
CA SER A 52 14.51 -11.42 6.44
C SER A 52 14.47 -10.72 7.78
N GLY A 53 13.32 -10.21 8.17
CA GLY A 53 13.07 -9.55 9.43
C GLY A 53 11.58 -9.58 9.69
N SER A 54 11.13 -8.84 10.69
CA SER A 54 9.71 -8.64 10.92
C SER A 54 9.12 -7.99 9.66
N THR A 55 8.20 -8.66 9.00
CA THR A 55 7.79 -8.29 7.65
C THR A 55 6.28 -8.11 7.58
N PRO A 56 5.81 -6.96 7.08
CA PRO A 56 4.38 -6.78 6.83
C PRO A 56 3.99 -7.44 5.52
N VAL A 57 2.83 -8.08 5.54
CA VAL A 57 2.17 -8.65 4.37
C VAL A 57 0.96 -7.78 4.10
N TYR A 58 0.92 -7.18 2.92
CA TYR A 58 -0.03 -6.12 2.58
C TYR A 58 -1.18 -6.65 1.72
N ASP A 59 -2.31 -5.95 1.80
CA ASP A 59 -3.46 -6.27 0.94
C ASP A 59 -3.25 -5.81 -0.50
N ASP A 60 -2.36 -4.86 -0.70
CA ASP A 60 -2.03 -4.27 -2.01
C ASP A 60 -0.51 -4.10 -2.12
N PRO A 61 0.04 -4.00 -3.33
CA PRO A 61 1.49 -3.89 -3.50
C PRO A 61 2.00 -2.46 -3.24
N TYR A 62 1.63 -1.90 -2.10
CA TYR A 62 2.01 -0.55 -1.69
C TYR A 62 2.13 -0.51 -0.16
N SER A 63 3.17 0.13 0.32
CA SER A 63 3.48 0.17 1.76
C SER A 63 2.57 1.07 2.58
N ASP A 64 1.72 1.85 1.95
CA ASP A 64 0.74 2.69 2.64
C ASP A 64 -0.64 2.03 2.78
N CYS A 65 -0.77 0.77 2.37
CA CYS A 65 -2.02 0.04 2.50
C CYS A 65 -2.01 -0.83 3.76
N SER A 66 -3.15 -1.45 4.03
CA SER A 66 -3.31 -2.31 5.21
C SER A 66 -2.38 -3.52 5.16
N SER A 67 -1.85 -3.89 6.30
CA SER A 67 -0.93 -5.02 6.40
C SER A 67 -1.09 -5.76 7.72
N ARG A 68 -0.50 -6.94 7.76
CA ARG A 68 -0.38 -7.77 8.96
C ARG A 68 1.06 -8.23 9.02
N THR A 69 1.71 -8.04 10.16
CA THR A 69 3.15 -8.31 10.31
C THR A 69 3.42 -9.72 10.80
N TYR A 70 4.43 -10.35 10.24
CA TYR A 70 4.87 -11.68 10.59
C TYR A 70 6.35 -11.66 10.98
N SER A 71 6.77 -12.62 11.79
CA SER A 71 8.11 -12.63 12.35
C SER A 71 9.18 -13.05 11.35
N SER A 72 10.41 -12.66 11.64
CA SER A 72 11.59 -13.05 10.88
C SER A 72 11.66 -14.57 10.74
N GLY A 73 12.07 -15.05 9.58
CA GLY A 73 12.21 -16.48 9.33
C GLY A 73 10.94 -17.18 8.90
N THR A 74 9.79 -16.50 8.95
CA THR A 74 8.53 -17.08 8.48
C THR A 74 8.63 -17.37 6.98
N ARG A 75 8.22 -18.57 6.57
CA ARG A 75 8.24 -18.95 5.15
C ARG A 75 7.06 -18.35 4.42
N PHE A 76 7.30 -17.95 3.18
CA PHE A 76 6.30 -17.35 2.31
C PHE A 76 6.31 -18.09 0.98
N TYR A 77 5.19 -18.70 0.61
CA TYR A 77 5.05 -19.47 -0.62
C TYR A 77 4.58 -18.56 -1.74
N TYR A 78 5.34 -18.52 -2.83
CA TYR A 78 5.09 -17.62 -3.96
C TYR A 78 3.93 -18.08 -4.82
N TRP A 79 3.07 -17.13 -5.17
CA TRP A 79 2.08 -17.32 -6.23
C TRP A 79 2.61 -16.68 -7.52
N CYS A 80 2.92 -15.40 -7.48
CA CYS A 80 3.41 -14.64 -8.63
C CYS A 80 3.97 -13.31 -8.16
N TYR A 81 4.63 -12.58 -9.06
CA TYR A 81 5.09 -11.23 -8.72
C TYR A 81 4.55 -10.21 -9.72
N LEU A 82 4.51 -8.95 -9.29
CA LEU A 82 4.24 -7.82 -10.15
C LEU A 82 5.07 -6.62 -9.70
N ASN A 83 5.16 -5.63 -10.56
CA ASN A 83 5.78 -4.36 -10.22
C ASN A 83 4.67 -3.34 -10.02
N ASN A 84 4.77 -2.54 -8.95
CA ASN A 84 3.79 -1.48 -8.73
C ASN A 84 4.12 -0.24 -9.57
N ASP A 85 3.36 0.82 -9.42
CA ASP A 85 3.53 2.05 -10.20
C ASP A 85 4.85 2.74 -9.93
N TYR A 86 5.48 2.46 -8.82
CA TYR A 86 6.79 3.01 -8.46
C TYR A 86 7.95 2.16 -8.99
N GLY A 87 7.66 1.08 -9.71
CA GLY A 87 8.68 0.20 -10.25
C GLY A 87 9.24 -0.80 -9.26
N ASN A 88 8.65 -0.94 -8.10
CA ASN A 88 9.10 -1.90 -7.09
C ASN A 88 8.45 -3.25 -7.31
N ARG A 89 9.24 -4.31 -7.13
CA ARG A 89 8.73 -5.68 -7.27
C ARG A 89 8.07 -6.13 -5.98
N TRP A 90 6.87 -6.65 -6.11
CA TRP A 90 6.08 -7.20 -5.01
C TRP A 90 5.70 -8.64 -5.33
N ILE A 91 5.79 -9.50 -4.33
CA ILE A 91 5.46 -10.91 -4.49
C ILE A 91 4.15 -11.18 -3.79
N PHE A 92 3.20 -11.73 -4.52
CA PHE A 92 1.95 -12.21 -3.93
C PHE A 92 2.12 -13.69 -3.59
N GLY A 93 1.67 -14.06 -2.40
CA GLY A 93 1.81 -15.44 -1.95
C GLY A 93 1.08 -15.71 -0.66
N ARG A 94 1.38 -16.87 -0.06
CA ARG A 94 0.74 -17.33 1.17
C ARG A 94 1.74 -17.48 2.28
N VAL A 95 1.38 -17.00 3.46
CA VAL A 95 2.19 -17.14 4.67
C VAL A 95 2.06 -18.56 5.19
N ASP A 96 3.19 -19.24 5.42
CA ASP A 96 3.24 -20.61 5.91
C ASP A 96 2.47 -20.76 7.23
N GLY A 97 1.74 -21.84 7.35
CA GLY A 97 0.95 -22.13 8.54
C GLY A 97 -0.37 -21.36 8.60
N THR A 98 -0.72 -20.65 7.57
CA THR A 98 -1.97 -19.85 7.51
C THR A 98 -2.62 -19.97 6.15
N ASP A 99 -3.85 -19.47 6.05
CA ASP A 99 -4.51 -19.28 4.76
C ASP A 99 -4.36 -17.83 4.27
N THR A 100 -3.57 -17.03 4.95
CA THR A 100 -3.41 -15.63 4.61
C THR A 100 -2.56 -15.48 3.36
N THR A 101 -3.10 -14.77 2.37
CA THR A 101 -2.36 -14.35 1.19
C THR A 101 -2.22 -12.84 1.20
N GLY A 102 -1.20 -12.35 0.50
CA GLY A 102 -0.98 -10.93 0.38
C GLY A 102 0.31 -10.63 -0.33
N PHE A 103 0.67 -9.36 -0.35
CA PHE A 103 1.84 -8.84 -1.05
C PHE A 103 2.97 -8.54 -0.08
N VAL A 104 4.17 -8.97 -0.45
CA VAL A 104 5.39 -8.69 0.29
C VAL A 104 6.37 -8.01 -0.66
N TYR A 105 6.99 -6.95 -0.19
CA TYR A 105 8.06 -6.31 -0.95
C TYR A 105 9.22 -7.29 -1.13
N SER A 106 9.70 -7.46 -2.35
CA SER A 106 10.71 -8.48 -2.66
C SER A 106 12.00 -8.31 -1.86
N GLY A 107 12.33 -7.10 -1.46
CA GLY A 107 13.51 -6.82 -0.65
C GLY A 107 13.45 -7.39 0.78
N ASN A 108 12.28 -7.82 1.21
CA ASN A 108 12.10 -8.40 2.55
C ASN A 108 12.18 -9.92 2.55
N ILE A 109 12.52 -10.53 1.42
CA ILE A 109 12.61 -11.99 1.27
C ILE A 109 14.07 -12.38 1.14
N THR A 110 14.42 -13.46 1.80
CA THR A 110 15.75 -14.05 1.71
C THR A 110 15.61 -15.56 1.48
N GLY A 111 16.66 -16.20 0.98
CA GLY A 111 16.68 -17.64 0.80
C GLY A 111 15.66 -18.15 -0.19
N SER A 112 15.42 -17.42 -1.25
CA SER A 112 14.46 -17.86 -2.28
C SER A 112 14.88 -19.14 -2.94
N THR A 113 13.92 -20.03 -3.14
CA THR A 113 14.09 -21.33 -3.79
C THR A 113 12.89 -21.57 -4.70
N GLY A 114 13.14 -22.24 -5.82
CA GLY A 114 12.06 -22.57 -6.76
C GLY A 114 11.75 -21.42 -7.70
N SER A 115 10.61 -21.53 -8.38
CA SER A 115 10.25 -20.56 -9.42
C SER A 115 9.45 -19.37 -8.88
N LEU A 116 9.56 -18.27 -9.58
CA LEU A 116 8.74 -17.07 -9.33
C LEU A 116 8.39 -16.47 -10.68
N GLN A 117 7.12 -16.55 -11.06
CA GLN A 117 6.62 -16.11 -12.34
C GLN A 117 5.86 -14.79 -12.21
N HIS A 118 5.82 -14.05 -13.28
CA HIS A 118 5.04 -12.82 -13.34
C HIS A 118 3.53 -13.13 -13.24
N CYS A 119 2.81 -12.31 -12.53
CA CYS A 119 1.37 -12.41 -12.50
C CYS A 119 0.80 -12.00 -13.89
#